data_69f03e55686abf862f4e4dbc4e401101
#
_entry.id   69f03e55686abf862f4e4dbc4e401101
#
_cell.length_a   1.000
_cell.length_b   1.000
_cell.length_c   1.000
_cell.angle_alpha   90.00
_cell.angle_beta   90.00
_cell.angle_gamma   90.00
#
_symmetry.space_group_name_H-M   'P 1'
#
loop_
_entity.id
_entity.type
_entity.pdbx_description
1 polymer ?
#
loop_
_entity_poly.entity_id
_entity_poly.type
_entity_poly.pdbx_seq_one_letter_code
_entity_poly.pdbx_strand_id
1 'polypeptide(L)'
;DQVAGQRAEGHGSLSDYRAAGIEATGNLALEAKGDIITRGAEVKAGGDASLAAGRDVRFDTVVDTHSSYTTTAGSQGLLVDTGQPGTAVTTEKNVGSSLTTGGDLKIKSGGDMTLAGTKAVVGGSLGIDSGGDVSILSRQDRMTTFTETSKSGFGVGGGLWGTEKTTTEDVVGKNFGSSITVGGDADVKTGKD
;
A
#
# COMPACT_ATOMS: atom_id res chain seq x y z
N ASP A 1 -14.58 19.74 43.56
CA ASP A 1 -13.85 19.71 42.26
C ASP A 1 -13.88 18.28 41.74
N GLN A 2 -14.89 17.92 40.94
CA GLN A 2 -14.97 16.64 40.30
C GLN A 2 -14.31 16.78 38.93
N VAL A 3 -13.09 16.34 38.81
CA VAL A 3 -12.46 16.11 37.50
C VAL A 3 -13.16 14.88 36.90
N ALA A 4 -14.14 15.11 36.03
CA ALA A 4 -14.69 14.05 35.20
C ALA A 4 -13.60 13.52 34.29
N GLY A 5 -13.14 12.31 34.57
CA GLY A 5 -12.15 11.65 33.73
C GLY A 5 -12.66 11.51 32.30
N GLN A 6 -11.92 12.07 31.35
CA GLN A 6 -12.19 11.90 29.95
C GLN A 6 -11.98 10.44 29.58
N ARG A 7 -13.04 9.75 29.21
CA ARG A 7 -12.95 8.42 28.60
C ARG A 7 -12.81 8.58 27.10
N ALA A 8 -11.70 8.11 26.56
CA ALA A 8 -11.56 7.88 25.14
C ALA A 8 -11.99 6.43 24.86
N GLU A 9 -12.94 6.22 23.98
CA GLU A 9 -13.31 4.90 23.48
C GLU A 9 -12.80 4.76 22.06
N GLY A 10 -12.13 3.67 21.75
CA GLY A 10 -11.57 3.41 20.44
C GLY A 10 -11.90 2.01 19.94
N HIS A 11 -12.28 1.92 18.68
CA HIS A 11 -12.45 0.67 17.94
C HIS A 11 -11.51 0.69 16.75
N GLY A 12 -10.88 -0.44 16.46
CA GLY A 12 -9.98 -0.55 15.31
C GLY A 12 -10.12 -1.90 14.63
N SER A 13 -9.86 -1.94 13.34
CA SER A 13 -9.67 -3.15 12.56
C SER A 13 -8.27 -3.14 11.94
N LEU A 14 -7.61 -4.28 12.01
CA LEU A 14 -6.30 -4.50 11.42
C LEU A 14 -6.40 -5.67 10.44
N SER A 15 -6.00 -5.42 9.21
CA SER A 15 -5.74 -6.45 8.21
C SER A 15 -4.23 -6.52 8.03
N ASP A 16 -3.60 -7.59 8.53
CA ASP A 16 -2.15 -7.80 8.44
C ASP A 16 -1.86 -8.80 7.33
N TYR A 17 -1.08 -8.38 6.34
CA TYR A 17 -0.67 -9.22 5.23
C TYR A 17 0.69 -9.85 5.51
N ARG A 18 0.74 -11.18 5.42
CA ARG A 18 2.02 -11.91 5.44
C ARG A 18 2.45 -12.23 4.03
N ALA A 19 3.64 -11.78 3.65
CA ALA A 19 4.20 -12.04 2.36
C ALA A 19 4.36 -13.57 2.13
N ALA A 20 3.88 -14.05 0.99
CA ALA A 20 4.27 -15.36 0.48
C ALA A 20 5.68 -15.27 -0.10
N GLY A 21 6.47 -16.34 -0.02
CA GLY A 21 7.83 -16.31 -0.53
C GLY A 21 8.21 -17.60 -1.23
N ILE A 22 9.10 -17.45 -2.21
CA ILE A 22 9.85 -18.54 -2.83
C ILE A 22 11.32 -18.24 -2.62
N GLU A 23 12.04 -19.12 -1.94
CA GLU A 23 13.47 -18.99 -1.71
C GLU A 23 14.21 -20.23 -2.21
N ALA A 24 15.22 -20.00 -3.04
CA ALA A 24 16.18 -21.01 -3.48
C ALA A 24 17.59 -20.56 -3.09
N THR A 25 18.38 -21.46 -2.49
CA THR A 25 19.80 -21.17 -2.16
C THR A 25 20.70 -21.16 -3.38
N GLY A 26 20.32 -21.85 -4.44
CA GLY A 26 20.96 -21.87 -5.76
C GLY A 26 20.14 -21.12 -6.79
N ASN A 27 20.08 -21.69 -8.00
CA ASN A 27 19.32 -21.13 -9.11
C ASN A 27 17.82 -21.41 -8.95
N LEU A 28 17.01 -20.48 -9.46
CA LEU A 28 15.55 -20.56 -9.46
C LEU A 28 15.04 -20.49 -10.89
N ALA A 29 14.17 -21.42 -11.28
CA ALA A 29 13.44 -21.36 -12.53
C ALA A 29 11.93 -21.45 -12.26
N LEU A 30 11.19 -20.48 -12.75
CA LEU A 30 9.73 -20.44 -12.73
C LEU A 30 9.21 -20.39 -14.17
N GLU A 31 8.42 -21.38 -14.54
CA GLU A 31 7.83 -21.45 -15.87
C GLU A 31 6.31 -21.59 -15.77
N ALA A 32 5.58 -20.82 -16.56
CA ALA A 32 4.14 -20.88 -16.67
C ALA A 32 3.72 -20.79 -18.14
N LYS A 33 2.78 -21.63 -18.58
CA LYS A 33 2.15 -21.47 -19.90
C LYS A 33 1.23 -20.24 -19.98
N GLY A 34 0.71 -19.80 -18.85
CA GLY A 34 -0.09 -18.61 -18.68
C GLY A 34 0.74 -17.47 -18.08
N ASP A 35 0.15 -16.79 -17.11
CA ASP A 35 0.73 -15.65 -16.43
C ASP A 35 1.57 -16.07 -15.23
N ILE A 36 2.59 -15.26 -14.90
CA ILE A 36 3.25 -15.27 -13.61
C ILE A 36 2.81 -14.00 -12.88
N ILE A 37 2.07 -14.17 -11.78
CA ILE A 37 1.54 -13.05 -11.00
C ILE A 37 2.00 -13.18 -9.56
N THR A 38 2.68 -12.15 -9.05
CA THR A 38 3.06 -12.00 -7.64
C THR A 38 2.42 -10.75 -7.07
N ARG A 39 1.92 -10.83 -5.82
CA ARG A 39 1.36 -9.69 -5.11
C ARG A 39 1.88 -9.67 -3.69
N GLY A 40 2.67 -8.65 -3.35
CA GLY A 40 3.28 -8.53 -2.03
C GLY A 40 4.13 -9.76 -1.66
N ALA A 41 4.75 -10.44 -2.64
CA ALA A 41 5.48 -11.68 -2.44
C ALA A 41 6.98 -11.48 -2.60
N GLU A 42 7.76 -12.32 -1.91
CA GLU A 42 9.21 -12.35 -2.00
C GLU A 42 9.67 -13.51 -2.88
N VAL A 43 10.50 -13.21 -3.88
CA VAL A 43 11.18 -14.20 -4.71
C VAL A 43 12.68 -14.02 -4.54
N LYS A 44 13.38 -15.07 -4.08
CA LYS A 44 14.80 -15.00 -3.79
C LYS A 44 15.54 -16.21 -4.37
N ALA A 45 16.63 -15.94 -5.07
CA ALA A 45 17.56 -16.93 -5.57
C ALA A 45 18.98 -16.56 -5.11
N GLY A 46 19.72 -17.52 -4.55
CA GLY A 46 21.13 -17.34 -4.18
C GLY A 46 22.06 -17.32 -5.39
N GLY A 47 21.66 -17.94 -6.49
CA GLY A 47 22.30 -17.92 -7.80
C GLY A 47 21.50 -17.14 -8.83
N ASP A 48 21.40 -17.70 -10.03
CA ASP A 48 20.63 -17.11 -11.13
C ASP A 48 19.14 -17.36 -10.98
N ALA A 49 18.32 -16.45 -11.52
CA ALA A 49 16.88 -16.65 -11.61
C ALA A 49 16.39 -16.51 -13.05
N SER A 50 15.44 -17.37 -13.41
CA SER A 50 14.74 -17.33 -14.69
C SER A 50 13.23 -17.43 -14.47
N LEU A 51 12.49 -16.43 -14.98
CA LEU A 51 11.04 -16.41 -14.97
C LEU A 51 10.56 -16.41 -16.43
N ALA A 52 9.76 -17.39 -16.82
CA ALA A 52 9.23 -17.50 -18.17
C ALA A 52 7.71 -17.68 -18.13
N ALA A 53 6.96 -16.72 -18.66
CA ALA A 53 5.52 -16.78 -18.81
C ALA A 53 5.13 -16.84 -20.29
N GLY A 54 4.18 -17.71 -20.62
CA GLY A 54 3.61 -17.77 -21.99
C GLY A 54 2.72 -16.56 -22.30
N ARG A 55 2.25 -15.83 -21.28
CA ARG A 55 1.52 -14.57 -21.37
C ARG A 55 2.22 -13.50 -20.55
N ASP A 56 1.58 -12.97 -19.52
CA ASP A 56 2.05 -11.80 -18.80
C ASP A 56 2.90 -12.15 -17.57
N VAL A 57 3.87 -11.28 -17.27
CA VAL A 57 4.59 -11.28 -16.00
C VAL A 57 4.18 -10.05 -15.22
N ARG A 58 3.61 -10.23 -14.02
CA ARG A 58 3.15 -9.14 -13.19
C ARG A 58 3.62 -9.27 -11.75
N PHE A 59 4.37 -8.28 -11.30
CA PHE A 59 4.70 -8.04 -9.91
C PHE A 59 3.89 -6.84 -9.42
N ASP A 60 3.07 -7.04 -8.41
CA ASP A 60 2.20 -5.99 -7.88
C ASP A 60 2.25 -5.97 -6.35
N THR A 61 1.60 -4.97 -5.77
CA THR A 61 1.44 -4.83 -4.33
C THR A 61 0.17 -5.51 -3.86
N VAL A 62 0.11 -5.73 -2.56
CA VAL A 62 -1.12 -5.94 -1.81
C VAL A 62 -1.30 -4.74 -0.89
N VAL A 63 -2.51 -4.45 -0.49
CA VAL A 63 -2.81 -3.32 0.39
C VAL A 63 -3.15 -3.84 1.78
N ASP A 64 -2.37 -3.39 2.77
CA ASP A 64 -2.71 -3.52 4.18
C ASP A 64 -3.60 -2.35 4.58
N THR A 65 -4.71 -2.64 5.23
CA THR A 65 -5.65 -1.62 5.69
C THR A 65 -5.74 -1.66 7.20
N HIS A 66 -5.46 -0.52 7.81
CA HIS A 66 -5.66 -0.28 9.23
C HIS A 66 -6.69 0.83 9.42
N SER A 67 -7.76 0.52 10.15
CA SER A 67 -8.79 1.50 10.48
C SER A 67 -8.92 1.61 12.00
N SER A 68 -8.97 2.82 12.50
CA SER A 68 -9.22 3.13 13.89
C SER A 68 -10.27 4.24 14.00
N TYR A 69 -11.11 4.13 15.01
CA TYR A 69 -12.09 5.15 15.37
C TYR A 69 -11.92 5.49 16.84
N THR A 70 -11.80 6.76 17.13
CA THR A 70 -11.64 7.26 18.51
C THR A 70 -12.67 8.35 18.77
N THR A 71 -13.34 8.27 19.90
CA THR A 71 -14.19 9.35 20.40
C THR A 71 -13.58 9.94 21.65
N THR A 72 -13.68 11.25 21.79
CA THR A 72 -13.29 11.95 23.01
C THR A 72 -14.56 12.48 23.71
N ALA A 73 -14.57 12.48 25.02
CA ALA A 73 -15.70 13.04 25.77
C ALA A 73 -15.95 14.50 25.38
N GLY A 74 -17.20 14.84 25.13
CA GLY A 74 -17.63 16.21 24.95
C GLY A 74 -17.55 17.00 26.27
N SER A 75 -17.64 18.31 26.20
CA SER A 75 -17.74 19.18 27.37
C SER A 75 -19.15 19.78 27.48
N GLN A 76 -19.67 19.81 28.70
CA GLN A 76 -20.92 20.48 29.00
C GLN A 76 -20.61 21.87 29.59
N GLY A 77 -21.12 22.90 28.94
CA GLY A 77 -21.02 24.29 29.41
C GLY A 77 -22.39 24.82 29.78
N LEU A 78 -22.41 25.96 30.51
CA LEU A 78 -23.66 26.58 30.93
C LEU A 78 -24.54 27.07 29.75
N LEU A 79 -23.91 27.46 28.64
CA LEU A 79 -24.56 28.01 27.45
C LEU A 79 -24.33 27.25 26.19
N VAL A 80 -23.19 26.51 26.09
CA VAL A 80 -22.78 25.74 24.92
C VAL A 80 -22.21 24.42 25.36
N ASP A 81 -22.72 23.35 24.77
CA ASP A 81 -22.20 22.00 24.91
C ASP A 81 -21.43 21.62 23.66
N THR A 82 -20.28 20.99 23.82
CA THR A 82 -19.61 20.29 22.73
C THR A 82 -19.94 18.82 22.81
N GLY A 83 -20.48 18.27 21.71
CA GLY A 83 -20.70 16.83 21.58
C GLY A 83 -19.38 16.06 21.57
N GLN A 84 -19.47 14.75 21.64
CA GLN A 84 -18.28 13.89 21.55
C GLN A 84 -17.63 14.01 20.17
N PRO A 85 -16.42 14.60 20.05
CA PRO A 85 -15.72 14.57 18.78
C PRO A 85 -15.30 13.12 18.43
N GLY A 86 -15.54 12.75 17.18
CA GLY A 86 -15.13 11.47 16.63
C GLY A 86 -14.06 11.65 15.57
N THR A 87 -13.03 10.81 15.60
CA THR A 87 -11.98 10.76 14.57
C THR A 87 -11.85 9.33 14.09
N ALA A 88 -12.07 9.14 12.79
CA ALA A 88 -11.77 7.90 12.08
C ALA A 88 -10.52 8.08 11.24
N VAL A 89 -9.56 7.19 11.41
CA VAL A 89 -8.34 7.15 10.59
C VAL A 89 -8.30 5.83 9.86
N THR A 90 -8.19 5.88 8.54
CA THR A 90 -7.96 4.70 7.71
C THR A 90 -6.63 4.87 6.98
N THR A 91 -5.75 3.91 7.17
CA THR A 91 -4.45 3.86 6.49
C THR A 91 -4.43 2.66 5.56
N GLU A 92 -4.17 2.92 4.29
CA GLU A 92 -3.95 1.93 3.25
C GLU A 92 -2.47 1.97 2.88
N LYS A 93 -1.74 0.90 3.19
CA LYS A 93 -0.31 0.79 2.94
C LYS A 93 -0.04 -0.31 1.93
N ASN A 94 0.70 0.02 0.89
CA ASN A 94 1.12 -0.97 -0.10
C ASN A 94 2.27 -1.81 0.43
N VAL A 95 2.12 -3.13 0.37
CA VAL A 95 3.18 -4.10 0.59
C VAL A 95 3.66 -4.57 -0.77
N GLY A 96 4.88 -4.20 -1.13
CA GLY A 96 5.45 -4.49 -2.44
C GLY A 96 5.92 -5.92 -2.59
N SER A 97 6.07 -6.35 -3.83
CA SER A 97 6.80 -7.56 -4.17
C SER A 97 8.31 -7.29 -4.17
N SER A 98 9.10 -8.30 -3.84
CA SER A 98 10.55 -8.25 -3.97
C SER A 98 11.09 -9.40 -4.80
N LEU A 99 12.12 -9.10 -5.60
CA LEU A 99 12.83 -10.09 -6.40
C LEU A 99 14.33 -9.87 -6.18
N THR A 100 15.01 -10.86 -5.60
CA THR A 100 16.43 -10.78 -5.28
C THR A 100 17.16 -11.97 -5.88
N THR A 101 18.24 -11.69 -6.62
CA THR A 101 19.11 -12.75 -7.18
C THR A 101 20.57 -12.46 -6.83
N GLY A 102 21.32 -13.51 -6.50
CA GLY A 102 22.77 -13.40 -6.30
C GLY A 102 23.54 -13.36 -7.62
N GLY A 103 23.00 -13.98 -8.68
CA GLY A 103 23.54 -14.03 -10.03
C GLY A 103 22.67 -13.22 -11.01
N ASP A 104 22.56 -13.75 -12.23
CA ASP A 104 21.79 -13.13 -13.31
C ASP A 104 20.28 -13.32 -13.12
N LEU A 105 19.51 -12.37 -13.62
CA LEU A 105 18.05 -12.44 -13.69
C LEU A 105 17.60 -12.39 -15.14
N LYS A 106 16.82 -13.38 -15.57
CA LYS A 106 16.16 -13.39 -16.87
C LYS A 106 14.66 -13.45 -16.68
N ILE A 107 13.95 -12.51 -17.30
CA ILE A 107 12.48 -12.50 -17.31
C ILE A 107 12.02 -12.49 -18.75
N LYS A 108 11.18 -13.50 -19.09
CA LYS A 108 10.55 -13.58 -20.39
C LYS A 108 9.04 -13.63 -20.24
N SER A 109 8.35 -12.76 -20.97
CA SER A 109 6.89 -12.77 -21.09
C SER A 109 6.48 -12.85 -22.56
N GLY A 110 5.49 -13.69 -22.87
CA GLY A 110 4.86 -13.72 -24.20
C GLY A 110 3.96 -12.53 -24.47
N GLY A 111 3.46 -11.89 -23.41
CA GLY A 111 2.66 -10.68 -23.40
C GLY A 111 3.38 -9.54 -22.66
N ASP A 112 2.64 -8.82 -21.84
CA ASP A 112 3.14 -7.63 -21.13
C ASP A 112 3.94 -8.00 -19.86
N MET A 113 4.84 -7.10 -19.48
CA MET A 113 5.52 -7.15 -18.20
C MET A 113 5.21 -5.92 -17.36
N THR A 114 4.76 -6.14 -16.12
CA THR A 114 4.45 -5.04 -15.19
C THR A 114 5.18 -5.23 -13.86
N LEU A 115 5.90 -4.20 -13.43
CA LEU A 115 6.50 -4.06 -12.10
C LEU A 115 5.86 -2.87 -11.39
N ALA A 116 4.99 -3.13 -10.42
CA ALA A 116 4.28 -2.09 -9.68
C ALA A 116 4.60 -2.19 -8.18
N GLY A 117 5.19 -1.13 -7.59
CA GLY A 117 5.63 -1.14 -6.20
C GLY A 117 6.58 -2.30 -5.91
N THR A 118 7.50 -2.61 -6.82
CA THR A 118 8.36 -3.80 -6.78
C THR A 118 9.81 -3.39 -6.58
N LYS A 119 10.51 -4.08 -5.70
CA LYS A 119 11.96 -3.94 -5.52
C LYS A 119 12.66 -5.13 -6.14
N ALA A 120 13.46 -4.91 -7.19
CA ALA A 120 14.31 -5.91 -7.79
C ALA A 120 15.79 -5.60 -7.48
N VAL A 121 16.51 -6.60 -6.98
CA VAL A 121 17.96 -6.53 -6.72
C VAL A 121 18.62 -7.71 -7.43
N VAL A 122 19.44 -7.41 -8.40
CA VAL A 122 20.12 -8.39 -9.25
C VAL A 122 21.62 -8.28 -9.03
N GLY A 123 22.25 -9.34 -8.54
CA GLY A 123 23.70 -9.35 -8.28
C GLY A 123 24.53 -9.41 -9.56
N GLY A 124 24.04 -10.06 -10.60
CA GLY A 124 24.63 -10.17 -11.93
C GLY A 124 23.96 -9.23 -12.94
N SER A 125 23.70 -9.71 -14.13
CA SER A 125 23.06 -9.00 -15.23
C SER A 125 21.56 -9.23 -15.28
N LEU A 126 20.80 -8.26 -15.75
CA LEU A 126 19.37 -8.30 -15.97
C LEU A 126 19.04 -8.43 -17.45
N GLY A 127 18.29 -9.43 -17.83
CA GLY A 127 17.68 -9.58 -19.16
C GLY A 127 16.16 -9.61 -19.06
N ILE A 128 15.49 -8.70 -19.75
CA ILE A 128 14.03 -8.67 -19.91
C ILE A 128 13.71 -8.83 -21.39
N ASP A 129 12.86 -9.81 -21.72
CA ASP A 129 12.37 -10.07 -23.07
C ASP A 129 10.84 -10.16 -22.99
N SER A 130 10.14 -9.08 -23.36
CA SER A 130 8.69 -8.98 -23.34
C SER A 130 8.13 -8.99 -24.76
N GLY A 131 7.17 -9.87 -25.03
CA GLY A 131 6.41 -9.87 -26.28
C GLY A 131 5.43 -8.69 -26.41
N GLY A 132 5.11 -8.01 -25.32
CA GLY A 132 4.30 -6.81 -25.23
C GLY A 132 5.07 -5.65 -24.63
N ASP A 133 4.38 -4.83 -23.84
CA ASP A 133 4.93 -3.63 -23.19
C ASP A 133 5.66 -4.00 -21.88
N VAL A 134 6.64 -3.16 -21.50
CA VAL A 134 7.28 -3.21 -20.17
C VAL A 134 6.88 -1.95 -19.39
N SER A 135 6.20 -2.14 -18.26
CA SER A 135 5.71 -1.06 -17.42
C SER A 135 6.30 -1.13 -16.01
N ILE A 136 6.93 -0.02 -15.56
CA ILE A 136 7.44 0.14 -14.21
C ILE A 136 6.63 1.24 -13.53
N LEU A 137 5.82 0.85 -12.54
CA LEU A 137 4.79 1.71 -11.97
C LEU A 137 5.01 1.94 -10.48
N SER A 138 4.55 3.08 -9.97
CA SER A 138 4.38 3.31 -8.54
C SER A 138 2.98 2.91 -8.09
N ARG A 139 2.82 2.73 -6.78
CA ARG A 139 1.54 2.65 -6.08
C ARG A 139 1.46 3.81 -5.09
N GLN A 140 0.29 4.07 -4.56
CA GLN A 140 0.11 5.15 -3.61
C GLN A 140 -0.42 4.58 -2.28
N ASP A 141 0.33 4.82 -1.21
CA ASP A 141 -0.18 4.67 0.15
C ASP A 141 -1.13 5.82 0.43
N ARG A 142 -2.19 5.56 1.18
CA ARG A 142 -3.23 6.54 1.48
C ARG A 142 -3.55 6.53 2.96
N MET A 143 -3.65 7.71 3.54
CA MET A 143 -4.19 7.91 4.87
C MET A 143 -5.36 8.87 4.76
N THR A 144 -6.54 8.42 5.19
CA THR A 144 -7.74 9.23 5.26
C THR A 144 -8.08 9.46 6.72
N THR A 145 -8.18 10.71 7.12
CA THR A 145 -8.62 11.13 8.45
C THR A 145 -9.96 11.82 8.31
N PHE A 146 -10.95 11.27 8.98
CA PHE A 146 -12.29 11.81 9.03
C PHE A 146 -12.56 12.30 10.47
N THR A 147 -12.82 13.58 10.62
CA THR A 147 -13.11 14.18 11.94
C THR A 147 -14.50 14.75 11.94
N GLU A 148 -15.28 14.37 12.94
CA GLU A 148 -16.63 14.88 13.20
C GLU A 148 -16.64 15.60 14.54
N THR A 149 -17.14 16.82 14.54
CA THR A 149 -17.38 17.61 15.75
C THR A 149 -18.80 18.17 15.75
N SER A 150 -19.39 18.26 16.92
CA SER A 150 -20.71 18.90 17.07
C SER A 150 -20.70 19.86 18.25
N LYS A 151 -21.48 20.93 18.12
CA LYS A 151 -21.74 21.92 19.17
C LYS A 151 -23.24 22.17 19.25
N SER A 152 -23.75 22.38 20.45
CA SER A 152 -25.13 22.78 20.64
C SER A 152 -25.22 23.84 21.77
N GLY A 153 -26.12 24.75 21.66
CA GLY A 153 -26.29 25.75 22.69
C GLY A 153 -26.76 27.11 22.20
N PHE A 154 -26.65 28.10 23.09
CA PHE A 154 -27.07 29.47 22.85
C PHE A 154 -26.13 30.14 21.83
N GLY A 155 -26.68 30.71 20.77
CA GLY A 155 -25.91 31.37 19.71
C GLY A 155 -25.21 30.44 18.71
N VAL A 156 -25.33 29.13 18.86
CA VAL A 156 -24.78 28.17 17.93
C VAL A 156 -25.63 28.07 16.66
N GLY A 157 -25.03 28.04 15.49
CA GLY A 157 -25.73 27.97 14.21
C GLY A 157 -26.52 29.25 13.83
N GLY A 158 -26.26 30.39 14.49
CA GLY A 158 -26.87 31.66 14.16
C GLY A 158 -28.26 31.91 14.77
N GLY A 159 -28.74 30.99 15.63
CA GLY A 159 -30.04 31.14 16.35
C GLY A 159 -29.86 31.38 17.84
N LEU A 160 -31.02 31.68 18.55
CA LEU A 160 -31.00 31.76 20.01
C LEU A 160 -30.59 30.46 20.68
N TRP A 161 -30.94 29.32 20.09
CA TRP A 161 -30.48 27.97 20.45
C TRP A 161 -30.35 27.15 19.17
N GLY A 162 -29.24 26.46 18.99
CA GLY A 162 -29.00 25.68 17.79
C GLY A 162 -28.00 24.56 17.99
N THR A 163 -27.79 23.78 16.91
CA THR A 163 -26.79 22.74 16.81
C THR A 163 -25.99 22.97 15.54
N GLU A 164 -24.67 22.84 15.64
CA GLU A 164 -23.74 22.89 14.53
C GLU A 164 -22.96 21.57 14.50
N LYS A 165 -22.86 20.98 13.32
CA LYS A 165 -22.07 19.77 13.06
C LYS A 165 -21.06 20.10 11.97
N THR A 166 -19.79 19.87 12.27
CA THR A 166 -18.68 20.04 11.33
C THR A 166 -18.04 18.69 11.04
N THR A 167 -17.87 18.41 9.77
CA THR A 167 -17.20 17.21 9.28
C THR A 167 -16.02 17.65 8.43
N THR A 168 -14.84 17.10 8.71
CA THR A 168 -13.62 17.36 7.95
C THR A 168 -13.05 16.04 7.48
N GLU A 169 -12.70 15.97 6.22
CA GLU A 169 -11.95 14.85 5.63
C GLU A 169 -10.60 15.36 5.16
N ASP A 170 -9.54 14.72 5.61
CA ASP A 170 -8.17 14.97 5.19
C ASP A 170 -7.58 13.70 4.58
N VAL A 171 -7.03 13.82 3.38
CA VAL A 171 -6.45 12.70 2.63
C VAL A 171 -5.01 12.99 2.30
N VAL A 172 -4.11 12.16 2.82
CA VAL A 172 -2.68 12.22 2.55
C VAL A 172 -2.26 11.01 1.75
N GLY A 173 -1.64 11.24 0.60
CA GLY A 173 -1.08 10.20 -0.26
C GLY A 173 0.45 10.23 -0.24
N LYS A 174 1.08 9.04 -0.22
CA LYS A 174 2.52 8.87 -0.37
C LYS A 174 2.81 7.84 -1.44
N ASN A 175 3.66 8.20 -2.42
CA ASN A 175 4.04 7.26 -3.47
C ASN A 175 4.94 6.15 -2.94
N PHE A 176 4.60 4.93 -3.32
CA PHE A 176 5.37 3.71 -3.10
C PHE A 176 5.93 3.27 -4.47
N GLY A 177 7.20 3.58 -4.72
CA GLY A 177 7.84 3.39 -6.02
C GLY A 177 8.34 1.96 -6.25
N SER A 178 8.56 1.65 -7.53
CA SER A 178 9.36 0.50 -7.94
C SER A 178 10.83 0.89 -8.07
N SER A 179 11.72 -0.07 -7.80
CA SER A 179 13.17 0.12 -7.98
C SER A 179 13.80 -1.15 -8.55
N ILE A 180 14.74 -0.97 -9.47
CA ILE A 180 15.55 -2.03 -10.03
C ILE A 180 17.02 -1.66 -9.83
N THR A 181 17.78 -2.51 -9.17
CA THR A 181 19.22 -2.36 -8.96
C THR A 181 19.91 -3.56 -9.59
N VAL A 182 20.87 -3.32 -10.45
CA VAL A 182 21.59 -4.35 -11.22
C VAL A 182 23.08 -4.20 -10.96
N GLY A 183 23.77 -5.29 -10.62
CA GLY A 183 25.21 -5.31 -10.41
C GLY A 183 26.04 -5.37 -11.69
N GLY A 184 25.46 -5.92 -12.76
CA GLY A 184 26.06 -6.06 -14.09
C GLY A 184 25.32 -5.21 -15.13
N ASP A 185 25.18 -5.76 -16.33
CA ASP A 185 24.48 -5.12 -17.45
C ASP A 185 22.96 -5.28 -17.35
N ALA A 186 22.22 -4.36 -17.92
CA ALA A 186 20.78 -4.45 -18.06
C ALA A 186 20.36 -4.34 -19.53
N ASP A 187 19.68 -5.37 -20.05
CA ASP A 187 19.12 -5.45 -21.39
C ASP A 187 17.61 -5.63 -21.30
N VAL A 188 16.87 -4.71 -21.91
CA VAL A 188 15.41 -4.72 -21.93
C VAL A 188 14.93 -4.68 -23.38
N LYS A 189 14.22 -5.74 -23.77
CA LYS A 189 13.58 -5.86 -25.09
C LYS A 189 12.07 -5.91 -24.94
N THR A 190 11.40 -5.12 -25.77
CA THR A 190 9.93 -5.05 -25.86
C THR A 190 9.48 -5.45 -27.25
N GLY A 191 8.38 -6.18 -27.35
CA GLY A 191 7.79 -6.57 -28.64
C GLY A 191 6.91 -5.51 -29.27
N LYS A 192 6.59 -4.44 -28.52
CA LYS A 192 5.86 -3.27 -29.00
C LYS A 192 6.66 -2.01 -28.71
N ASP A 193 6.61 -1.06 -29.63
CA ASP A 193 7.18 0.28 -29.50
C ASP A 193 6.23 1.21 -28.71
#